data_83c1446cb8fee458e4c959fe9bb577ff
#
_entry.id   83c1446cb8fee458e4c959fe9bb577ff
#
_cell.length_a   1.000
_cell.length_b   1.000
_cell.length_c   1.000
_cell.angle_alpha   90.00
_cell.angle_beta   90.00
_cell.angle_gamma   90.00
#
_symmetry.space_group_name_H-M   'P 1'
#
loop_
_entity.id
_entity.type
_entity.pdbx_description
1 polymer ?
#
loop_
_entity_poly.entity_id
_entity_poly.type
_entity_poly.pdbx_seq_one_letter_code
_entity_poly.pdbx_strand_id
1 'polypeptide(L)'
;ERWMKKNKMKERIMCLVLAVMLGISGIIPTAPVLKTEAASLSAADDSQTVIGCHRLHDTSYAAVQVGNKIYYSSDRTGYIFCYDVKKKTNKKLAKLPKQVRNKNTYYSYKNYANISNMFYYKGYLYCGLMDGLMCYGIIRVNVKNGKVKKLFFECSSSSVLPEPSFEFSIYKNKIYYAYSNGTSNYNYYFASMNLDGSHKKVISQKALTKVCRNVKDSRMIVYRDAVYVYNNFDVFYKINKKGKKTKIKNLPKTYMKVKVSTSGCVIDGEKAQYKGYEYDSMGSFGLLNKKNIATGEEKVINSSSSERRSYIVLGDYILLRKNKAKKKLGECKITLQLLNNKGKKIKDLYSYNVNYNE
;
A
#
# COMPACT_ATOMS: atom_id res chain seq x y z
N GLU A 1 -25.75 33.17 56.16
CA GLU A 1 -25.22 34.42 55.56
C GLU A 1 -23.72 34.34 55.22
N ARG A 2 -22.86 33.80 56.06
CA ARG A 2 -21.41 33.69 55.80
C ARG A 2 -21.07 32.78 54.60
N TRP A 3 -21.87 31.75 54.36
CA TRP A 3 -21.63 30.82 53.25
C TRP A 3 -21.99 31.43 51.86
N MET A 4 -23.06 32.19 51.80
CA MET A 4 -23.46 32.93 50.59
C MET A 4 -22.49 34.06 50.21
N LYS A 5 -21.89 34.75 51.16
CA LYS A 5 -20.87 35.78 50.91
C LYS A 5 -19.59 35.19 50.31
N LYS A 6 -19.21 33.97 50.75
CA LYS A 6 -18.00 33.28 50.24
C LYS A 6 -18.13 32.79 48.81
N ASN A 7 -19.33 32.40 48.40
CA ASN A 7 -19.60 31.98 47.01
C ASN A 7 -19.67 33.18 46.04
N LYS A 8 -20.30 34.27 46.42
CA LYS A 8 -20.30 35.50 45.61
C LYS A 8 -18.90 36.08 45.40
N MET A 9 -17.99 35.92 46.35
CA MET A 9 -16.61 36.36 46.20
C MET A 9 -15.81 35.48 45.26
N LYS A 10 -16.07 34.14 45.25
CA LYS A 10 -15.47 33.21 44.26
C LYS A 10 -15.92 33.48 42.84
N GLU A 11 -17.22 33.76 42.61
CA GLU A 11 -17.75 34.13 41.32
C GLU A 11 -17.17 35.45 40.80
N ARG A 12 -17.02 36.45 41.64
CA ARG A 12 -16.39 37.73 41.28
C ARG A 12 -14.92 37.57 40.91
N ILE A 13 -14.16 36.72 41.62
CA ILE A 13 -12.76 36.44 41.32
C ILE A 13 -12.66 35.67 39.99
N MET A 14 -13.56 34.73 39.74
CA MET A 14 -13.59 33.96 38.48
C MET A 14 -13.95 34.83 37.27
N CYS A 15 -14.89 35.78 37.42
CA CYS A 15 -15.20 36.77 36.41
C CYS A 15 -14.05 37.76 36.13
N LEU A 16 -13.29 38.15 37.16
CA LEU A 16 -12.12 39.02 36.98
C LEU A 16 -10.98 38.33 36.27
N VAL A 17 -10.75 37.02 36.54
CA VAL A 17 -9.73 36.22 35.85
C VAL A 17 -10.12 36.01 34.40
N LEU A 18 -11.42 35.82 34.09
CA LEU A 18 -11.89 35.75 32.71
C LEU A 18 -11.77 37.10 31.97
N ALA A 19 -12.01 38.21 32.64
CA ALA A 19 -11.90 39.54 32.03
C ALA A 19 -10.43 39.95 31.76
N VAL A 20 -9.50 39.54 32.59
CA VAL A 20 -8.06 39.76 32.35
C VAL A 20 -7.53 38.87 31.20
N MET A 21 -8.11 37.69 30.98
CA MET A 21 -7.77 36.83 29.82
C MET A 21 -8.34 37.35 28.50
N LEU A 22 -9.38 38.18 28.54
CA LEU A 22 -9.99 38.78 27.34
C LEU A 22 -9.44 40.17 26.98
N GLY A 23 -8.58 40.74 27.81
CA GLY A 23 -8.03 42.11 27.69
C GLY A 23 -6.66 42.22 27.05
N ILE A 24 -6.01 41.12 26.67
CA ILE A 24 -4.75 41.12 25.88
C ILE A 24 -5.13 41.02 24.43
N SER A 25 -5.47 42.18 23.89
CA SER A 25 -5.68 42.43 22.47
C SER A 25 -4.45 42.04 21.62
N GLY A 26 -4.69 41.36 20.54
CA GLY A 26 -3.96 41.59 19.30
C GLY A 26 -2.81 40.65 18.97
N ILE A 27 -2.68 39.46 19.58
CA ILE A 27 -1.92 38.38 18.97
C ILE A 27 -2.89 37.19 18.88
N ILE A 28 -3.56 37.07 17.75
CA ILE A 28 -4.12 35.77 17.35
C ILE A 28 -2.89 34.85 17.31
N PRO A 29 -2.74 33.85 18.20
CA PRO A 29 -1.81 32.81 17.93
C PRO A 29 -2.36 32.16 16.64
N THR A 30 -1.75 32.44 15.50
CA THR A 30 -1.84 31.54 14.36
C THR A 30 -1.53 30.19 14.96
N ALA A 31 -2.59 29.37 15.11
CA ALA A 31 -2.42 27.98 15.49
C ALA A 31 -1.26 27.48 14.66
N PRO A 32 -0.22 26.84 15.24
CA PRO A 32 0.83 26.28 14.45
C PRO A 32 0.10 25.40 13.46
N VAL A 33 0.12 25.81 12.19
CA VAL A 33 -0.26 24.93 11.11
C VAL A 33 0.60 23.72 11.37
N LEU A 34 -0.01 22.67 11.88
CA LEU A 34 0.59 21.36 11.96
C LEU A 34 1.06 21.09 10.53
N LYS A 35 2.32 21.49 10.25
CA LYS A 35 3.02 21.04 9.07
C LYS A 35 2.96 19.54 9.20
N THR A 36 1.98 18.97 8.51
CA THR A 36 1.74 17.54 8.53
C THR A 36 3.10 16.88 8.32
N GLU A 37 3.48 15.96 9.19
CA GLU A 37 4.73 15.18 9.08
C GLU A 37 4.92 14.54 7.69
N ALA A 38 3.87 14.52 6.87
CA ALA A 38 3.95 14.21 5.44
C ALA A 38 4.98 15.07 4.68
N ALA A 39 5.22 16.33 5.12
CA ALA A 39 6.26 17.18 4.52
C ALA A 39 7.67 16.80 5.02
N SER A 40 7.82 16.28 6.24
CA SER A 40 9.12 15.91 6.78
C SER A 40 9.64 14.55 6.29
N LEU A 41 8.76 13.67 5.81
CA LEU A 41 9.15 12.41 5.16
C LEU A 41 9.78 12.62 3.77
N SER A 42 9.57 13.78 3.14
CA SER A 42 10.09 14.10 1.82
C SER A 42 11.46 14.78 1.83
N ALA A 43 11.86 15.41 2.93
CA ALA A 43 13.04 16.27 2.96
C ALA A 43 14.37 15.53 3.14
N ALA A 44 14.37 14.27 3.55
CA ALA A 44 15.59 13.53 3.86
C ALA A 44 16.09 12.59 2.75
N ASP A 45 15.35 12.42 1.66
CA ASP A 45 15.69 11.37 0.71
C ASP A 45 15.39 11.77 -0.74
N ASP A 46 16.43 12.10 -1.47
CA ASP A 46 16.52 12.33 -2.92
C ASP A 46 15.35 13.12 -3.58
N SER A 47 15.72 14.07 -4.42
CA SER A 47 14.87 14.92 -5.25
C SER A 47 13.83 14.21 -6.13
N GLN A 48 13.62 12.89 -5.94
CA GLN A 48 12.66 12.07 -6.67
C GLN A 48 11.92 11.12 -5.72
N THR A 49 10.73 11.50 -5.34
CA THR A 49 9.88 10.71 -4.46
C THR A 49 9.36 9.46 -5.17
N VAL A 50 9.63 8.28 -4.62
CA VAL A 50 8.94 7.05 -5.02
C VAL A 50 7.49 7.15 -4.57
N ILE A 51 6.55 6.96 -5.50
CA ILE A 51 5.13 6.89 -5.21
C ILE A 51 4.73 5.44 -5.33
N GLY A 52 4.15 4.86 -4.29
CA GLY A 52 3.91 3.44 -4.25
C GLY A 52 2.58 3.07 -3.63
N CYS A 53 2.22 1.83 -3.85
CA CYS A 53 1.14 1.14 -3.17
C CYS A 53 1.67 -0.23 -2.77
N HIS A 54 1.85 -0.45 -1.47
CA HIS A 54 2.07 -1.79 -0.93
C HIS A 54 0.77 -2.58 -0.95
N ARG A 55 0.88 -3.89 -0.84
CA ARG A 55 -0.27 -4.76 -0.63
C ARG A 55 -0.98 -4.34 0.65
N LEU A 56 -2.10 -3.66 0.50
CA LEU A 56 -3.04 -3.45 1.58
C LEU A 56 -3.87 -4.71 1.67
N HIS A 57 -3.85 -5.38 2.82
CA HIS A 57 -4.60 -6.60 3.15
C HIS A 57 -5.52 -7.15 2.05
N ASP A 58 -5.23 -8.33 1.51
CA ASP A 58 -6.04 -9.12 0.54
C ASP A 58 -6.55 -8.38 -0.70
N THR A 59 -6.02 -7.21 -1.02
CA THR A 59 -6.39 -6.55 -2.25
C THR A 59 -5.63 -7.16 -3.42
N SER A 60 -6.34 -7.83 -4.29
CA SER A 60 -5.83 -8.32 -5.57
C SER A 60 -5.75 -7.20 -6.62
N TYR A 61 -5.56 -5.95 -6.18
CA TYR A 61 -5.41 -4.80 -7.06
C TYR A 61 -4.47 -3.75 -6.44
N ALA A 62 -3.87 -2.95 -7.29
CA ALA A 62 -2.94 -1.90 -6.90
C ALA A 62 -3.23 -0.63 -7.71
N ALA A 63 -2.98 0.54 -7.13
CA ALA A 63 -3.12 1.80 -7.83
C ALA A 63 -2.17 2.87 -7.28
N VAL A 64 -1.73 3.77 -8.17
CA VAL A 64 -0.98 4.99 -7.81
C VAL A 64 -1.48 6.15 -8.66
N GLN A 65 -1.41 7.37 -8.11
CA GLN A 65 -1.75 8.59 -8.84
C GLN A 65 -0.51 9.46 -9.06
N VAL A 66 -0.27 9.85 -10.29
CA VAL A 66 0.82 10.71 -10.71
C VAL A 66 0.27 11.88 -11.52
N GLY A 67 0.20 13.07 -10.92
CA GLY A 67 -0.48 14.21 -11.50
C GLY A 67 -1.94 13.87 -11.84
N ASN A 68 -2.34 14.08 -13.08
CA ASN A 68 -3.69 13.80 -13.56
C ASN A 68 -3.92 12.33 -13.99
N LYS A 69 -2.97 11.45 -13.77
CA LYS A 69 -3.07 10.05 -14.20
C LYS A 69 -3.15 9.10 -13.03
N ILE A 70 -4.12 8.21 -13.06
CA ILE A 70 -4.27 7.09 -12.13
C ILE A 70 -3.89 5.82 -12.88
N TYR A 71 -2.82 5.17 -12.43
CA TYR A 71 -2.39 3.87 -12.90
C TYR A 71 -2.94 2.81 -11.96
N TYR A 72 -3.56 1.77 -12.50
CA TYR A 72 -4.18 0.74 -11.67
C TYR A 72 -4.23 -0.61 -12.38
N SER A 73 -4.32 -1.65 -11.59
CA SER A 73 -4.55 -3.02 -12.04
C SER A 73 -5.50 -3.73 -11.09
N SER A 74 -6.11 -4.80 -11.54
CA SER A 74 -6.91 -5.69 -10.73
C SER A 74 -6.63 -7.14 -11.12
N ASP A 75 -6.95 -8.06 -10.22
CA ASP A 75 -6.76 -9.49 -10.39
C ASP A 75 -7.35 -9.99 -11.72
N ARG A 76 -6.66 -10.94 -12.33
CA ARG A 76 -7.08 -11.65 -13.56
C ARG A 76 -7.40 -10.79 -14.79
N THR A 77 -7.20 -9.46 -14.75
CA THR A 77 -7.44 -8.61 -15.95
C THR A 77 -6.34 -8.78 -17.00
N GLY A 78 -5.14 -9.14 -16.58
CA GLY A 78 -3.97 -9.22 -17.45
C GLY A 78 -3.47 -7.88 -17.98
N TYR A 79 -3.93 -6.74 -17.42
CA TYR A 79 -3.57 -5.42 -17.88
C TYR A 79 -3.29 -4.45 -16.73
N ILE A 80 -2.40 -3.49 -17.00
CA ILE A 80 -2.33 -2.23 -16.27
C ILE A 80 -3.08 -1.18 -17.06
N PHE A 81 -3.92 -0.42 -16.40
CA PHE A 81 -4.73 0.64 -16.97
C PHE A 81 -4.17 2.01 -16.59
N CYS A 82 -4.50 3.02 -17.39
CA CYS A 82 -4.25 4.42 -17.11
C CYS A 82 -5.55 5.21 -17.31
N TYR A 83 -6.06 5.81 -16.26
CA TYR A 83 -7.14 6.78 -16.32
C TYR A 83 -6.57 8.20 -16.25
N ASP A 84 -6.86 9.01 -17.26
CA ASP A 84 -6.53 10.44 -17.27
C ASP A 84 -7.73 11.20 -16.71
N VAL A 85 -7.55 11.77 -15.52
CA VAL A 85 -8.62 12.47 -14.78
C VAL A 85 -9.08 13.72 -15.52
N LYS A 86 -8.16 14.49 -16.11
CA LYS A 86 -8.46 15.73 -16.83
C LYS A 86 -9.20 15.45 -18.13
N LYS A 87 -8.73 14.45 -18.90
CA LYS A 87 -9.36 14.05 -20.16
C LYS A 87 -10.56 13.11 -19.99
N LYS A 88 -10.80 12.58 -18.78
CA LYS A 88 -11.83 11.58 -18.46
C LYS A 88 -11.75 10.31 -19.32
N THR A 89 -10.55 9.98 -19.82
CA THR A 89 -10.30 8.82 -20.67
C THR A 89 -9.62 7.70 -19.91
N ASN A 90 -10.01 6.47 -20.22
CA ASN A 90 -9.44 5.25 -19.64
C ASN A 90 -8.89 4.37 -20.75
N LYS A 91 -7.65 3.87 -20.59
CA LYS A 91 -7.01 3.01 -21.57
C LYS A 91 -6.21 1.87 -20.95
N LYS A 92 -6.10 0.76 -21.63
CA LYS A 92 -5.11 -0.29 -21.33
C LYS A 92 -3.73 0.27 -21.64
N LEU A 93 -2.89 0.43 -20.61
CA LEU A 93 -1.53 0.94 -20.75
C LEU A 93 -0.58 -0.17 -21.18
N ALA A 94 -0.63 -1.31 -20.48
CA ALA A 94 0.30 -2.41 -20.68
C ALA A 94 -0.39 -3.75 -20.47
N LYS A 95 -0.01 -4.74 -21.27
CA LYS A 95 -0.40 -6.14 -21.09
C LYS A 95 0.61 -6.80 -20.16
N LEU A 96 0.12 -7.47 -19.13
CA LEU A 96 0.98 -8.24 -18.23
C LEU A 96 1.55 -9.45 -18.94
N PRO A 97 2.80 -9.84 -18.66
CA PRO A 97 3.36 -11.06 -19.22
C PRO A 97 2.54 -12.25 -18.74
N LYS A 98 2.24 -13.16 -19.67
CA LYS A 98 1.74 -14.48 -19.30
C LYS A 98 2.79 -15.16 -18.45
N GLN A 99 2.35 -15.90 -17.45
CA GLN A 99 3.27 -16.70 -16.67
C GLN A 99 3.94 -17.74 -17.54
N VAL A 100 5.25 -17.85 -17.39
CA VAL A 100 6.00 -18.93 -18.01
C VAL A 100 5.82 -20.13 -17.09
N ARG A 101 4.97 -21.07 -17.49
CA ARG A 101 4.92 -22.39 -16.88
C ARG A 101 6.33 -22.97 -16.80
N ASN A 102 6.75 -23.35 -15.63
CA ASN A 102 7.78 -24.37 -15.54
C ASN A 102 7.13 -25.67 -16.05
N LYS A 103 7.73 -26.31 -17.07
CA LYS A 103 7.18 -27.51 -17.72
C LYS A 103 6.95 -28.69 -16.74
N ASN A 104 7.48 -28.59 -15.55
CA ASN A 104 7.48 -29.66 -14.53
C ASN A 104 6.46 -29.46 -13.41
N THR A 105 5.58 -28.44 -13.46
CA THR A 105 4.57 -28.25 -12.42
C THR A 105 3.20 -28.73 -12.87
N TYR A 106 2.57 -29.56 -12.03
CA TYR A 106 1.26 -30.22 -12.26
C TYR A 106 0.08 -29.24 -12.42
N TYR A 107 0.24 -27.96 -12.09
CA TYR A 107 -0.83 -26.97 -12.06
C TYR A 107 -0.75 -26.02 -13.25
N SER A 108 -1.77 -26.13 -14.11
CA SER A 108 -1.94 -25.23 -15.25
C SER A 108 -2.80 -24.03 -14.86
N TYR A 109 -2.20 -22.98 -14.33
CA TYR A 109 -2.94 -21.74 -14.21
C TYR A 109 -2.94 -21.00 -15.56
N LYS A 110 -4.11 -20.91 -16.19
CA LYS A 110 -4.34 -20.08 -17.39
C LYS A 110 -4.34 -18.57 -17.10
N ASN A 111 -4.14 -18.19 -15.84
CA ASN A 111 -4.41 -16.85 -15.34
C ASN A 111 -3.17 -15.96 -15.39
N TYR A 112 -3.41 -14.66 -15.54
CA TYR A 112 -2.36 -13.65 -15.43
C TYR A 112 -1.95 -13.46 -13.95
N ALA A 113 -0.68 -13.13 -13.74
CA ALA A 113 -0.18 -12.79 -12.43
C ALA A 113 -0.95 -11.58 -11.86
N ASN A 114 -1.22 -11.61 -10.57
CA ASN A 114 -1.76 -10.49 -9.85
C ASN A 114 -0.65 -9.49 -9.52
N ILE A 115 -0.98 -8.21 -9.50
CA ILE A 115 -0.06 -7.18 -9.04
C ILE A 115 -0.25 -7.04 -7.53
N SER A 116 0.78 -7.38 -6.77
CA SER A 116 0.79 -7.26 -5.31
C SER A 116 1.16 -5.86 -4.84
N ASN A 117 2.09 -5.21 -5.53
CA ASN A 117 2.57 -3.85 -5.24
C ASN A 117 2.84 -3.10 -6.53
N MET A 118 2.65 -1.79 -6.48
CA MET A 118 2.91 -0.90 -7.62
C MET A 118 3.62 0.35 -7.14
N PHE A 119 4.79 0.64 -7.71
CA PHE A 119 5.56 1.84 -7.41
C PHE A 119 5.80 2.63 -8.69
N TYR A 120 5.58 3.93 -8.66
CA TYR A 120 6.00 4.83 -9.71
C TYR A 120 7.32 5.50 -9.33
N TYR A 121 8.28 5.43 -10.24
CA TYR A 121 9.56 6.10 -10.09
C TYR A 121 10.19 6.41 -11.46
N LYS A 122 10.64 7.65 -11.65
CA LYS A 122 11.37 8.07 -12.87
C LYS A 122 10.70 7.68 -14.20
N GLY A 123 9.39 7.88 -14.33
CA GLY A 123 8.66 7.59 -15.58
C GLY A 123 8.32 6.13 -15.81
N TYR A 124 8.50 5.28 -14.80
CA TYR A 124 8.19 3.86 -14.86
C TYR A 124 7.30 3.42 -13.70
N LEU A 125 6.45 2.43 -13.96
CA LEU A 125 5.81 1.64 -12.91
C LEU A 125 6.66 0.39 -12.68
N TYR A 126 6.95 0.12 -11.44
CA TYR A 126 7.58 -1.12 -10.98
C TYR A 126 6.51 -1.91 -10.25
N CYS A 127 6.20 -3.10 -10.75
CA CYS A 127 5.10 -3.90 -10.23
C CYS A 127 5.61 -5.26 -9.76
N GLY A 128 5.24 -5.62 -8.53
CA GLY A 128 5.38 -6.97 -8.02
C GLY A 128 4.28 -7.85 -8.60
N LEU A 129 4.66 -8.96 -9.18
CA LEU A 129 3.76 -9.96 -9.71
C LEU A 129 3.71 -11.14 -8.74
N MET A 130 2.52 -11.61 -8.45
CA MET A 130 2.30 -12.87 -7.72
C MET A 130 1.28 -13.71 -8.45
N ASP A 131 1.58 -15.01 -8.55
CA ASP A 131 0.66 -16.01 -9.09
C ASP A 131 0.34 -17.03 -8.02
N GLY A 132 -0.76 -16.78 -7.37
CA GLY A 132 -1.18 -17.67 -6.30
C GLY A 132 -0.04 -17.93 -5.31
N LEU A 133 0.41 -19.17 -5.26
CA LEU A 133 1.43 -19.61 -4.31
C LEU A 133 2.79 -19.96 -4.96
N MET A 134 2.95 -19.80 -6.29
CA MET A 134 4.06 -20.50 -6.96
C MET A 134 5.07 -19.61 -7.67
N CYS A 135 4.66 -18.47 -8.22
CA CYS A 135 5.55 -17.61 -8.99
C CYS A 135 5.41 -16.16 -8.55
N TYR A 136 6.52 -15.46 -8.52
CA TYR A 136 6.57 -14.03 -8.27
C TYR A 136 7.67 -13.37 -9.09
N GLY A 137 7.53 -12.08 -9.27
CA GLY A 137 8.49 -11.35 -10.07
C GLY A 137 8.35 -9.85 -9.95
N ILE A 138 9.27 -9.16 -10.62
CA ILE A 138 9.23 -7.71 -10.76
C ILE A 138 9.23 -7.38 -12.24
N ILE A 139 8.28 -6.57 -12.66
CA ILE A 139 8.27 -5.94 -13.98
C ILE A 139 8.45 -4.44 -13.87
N ARG A 140 8.97 -3.84 -14.94
CA ARG A 140 9.01 -2.41 -15.15
C ARG A 140 8.18 -2.05 -16.37
N VAL A 141 7.29 -1.07 -16.24
CA VAL A 141 6.43 -0.59 -17.31
C VAL A 141 6.70 0.88 -17.58
N ASN A 142 7.04 1.23 -18.82
CA ASN A 142 7.19 2.62 -19.23
C ASN A 142 5.81 3.28 -19.32
N VAL A 143 5.56 4.36 -18.56
CA VAL A 143 4.23 5.00 -18.52
C VAL A 143 3.89 5.78 -19.79
N LYS A 144 4.88 6.10 -20.63
CA LYS A 144 4.69 6.85 -21.89
C LYS A 144 4.14 5.94 -22.99
N ASN A 145 4.69 4.74 -23.13
CA ASN A 145 4.39 3.84 -24.26
C ASN A 145 3.88 2.44 -23.85
N GLY A 146 3.81 2.12 -22.56
CA GLY A 146 3.33 0.83 -22.08
C GLY A 146 4.32 -0.34 -22.24
N LYS A 147 5.55 -0.10 -22.71
CA LYS A 147 6.55 -1.17 -22.89
C LYS A 147 6.89 -1.81 -21.55
N VAL A 148 6.74 -3.14 -21.50
CA VAL A 148 6.99 -3.96 -20.31
C VAL A 148 8.37 -4.61 -20.42
N LYS A 149 9.15 -4.56 -19.32
CA LYS A 149 10.40 -5.31 -19.15
C LYS A 149 10.30 -6.18 -17.91
N LYS A 150 10.57 -7.47 -18.05
CA LYS A 150 10.77 -8.38 -16.90
C LYS A 150 12.12 -8.08 -16.27
N LEU A 151 12.16 -7.81 -14.97
CA LEU A 151 13.39 -7.52 -14.23
C LEU A 151 13.85 -8.74 -13.43
N PHE A 152 12.91 -9.38 -12.76
CA PHE A 152 13.13 -10.57 -11.93
C PHE A 152 11.94 -11.51 -12.06
N PHE A 153 12.20 -12.80 -12.03
CA PHE A 153 11.15 -13.81 -12.03
C PHE A 153 11.67 -15.07 -11.38
N GLU A 154 10.90 -15.64 -10.48
CA GLU A 154 11.18 -16.88 -9.79
C GLU A 154 9.91 -17.70 -9.67
N CYS A 155 10.00 -19.00 -9.87
CA CYS A 155 8.91 -19.95 -9.69
C CYS A 155 9.40 -21.09 -8.78
N SER A 156 8.61 -21.41 -7.78
CA SER A 156 8.85 -22.61 -6.97
C SER A 156 8.43 -23.86 -7.74
N SER A 157 9.18 -24.93 -7.54
CA SER A 157 8.79 -26.28 -7.99
C SER A 157 7.83 -26.97 -7.02
N SER A 158 7.61 -26.40 -5.84
CA SER A 158 6.69 -26.90 -4.82
C SER A 158 5.30 -26.30 -4.96
N SER A 159 4.26 -27.07 -4.66
CA SER A 159 2.87 -26.64 -4.67
C SER A 159 2.53 -25.64 -3.53
N VAL A 160 3.42 -25.50 -2.57
CA VAL A 160 3.22 -24.59 -1.42
C VAL A 160 4.49 -23.77 -1.23
N LEU A 161 4.38 -22.44 -1.38
CA LEU A 161 5.42 -21.52 -0.94
C LEU A 161 5.22 -21.21 0.54
N PRO A 162 6.29 -21.19 1.33
CA PRO A 162 6.16 -20.72 2.70
C PRO A 162 5.85 -19.21 2.69
N GLU A 163 5.02 -18.78 3.57
CA GLU A 163 4.95 -17.38 3.93
C GLU A 163 6.22 -17.01 4.75
N PRO A 164 6.84 -15.88 4.53
CA PRO A 164 6.63 -14.85 3.53
C PRO A 164 7.37 -15.16 2.21
N SER A 165 6.69 -15.03 1.07
CA SER A 165 7.25 -15.48 -0.21
C SER A 165 8.03 -14.42 -0.98
N PHE A 166 7.55 -13.17 -0.99
CA PHE A 166 8.13 -12.13 -1.84
C PHE A 166 7.77 -10.71 -1.39
N GLU A 167 8.79 -9.83 -1.35
CA GLU A 167 8.65 -8.40 -1.10
C GLU A 167 9.74 -7.59 -1.82
N PHE A 168 9.45 -6.33 -2.19
CA PHE A 168 10.47 -5.44 -2.74
C PHE A 168 10.22 -3.97 -2.41
N SER A 169 11.27 -3.17 -2.50
CA SER A 169 11.22 -1.72 -2.40
C SER A 169 12.19 -1.06 -3.38
N ILE A 170 11.96 0.22 -3.64
CA ILE A 170 12.88 1.06 -4.43
C ILE A 170 13.52 2.07 -3.48
N TYR A 171 14.84 2.10 -3.46
CA TYR A 171 15.60 3.02 -2.64
C TYR A 171 16.92 3.41 -3.30
N LYS A 172 17.22 4.73 -3.36
CA LYS A 172 18.48 5.25 -3.93
C LYS A 172 18.85 4.65 -5.30
N ASN A 173 17.89 4.71 -6.25
CA ASN A 173 18.05 4.20 -7.62
C ASN A 173 18.34 2.70 -7.74
N LYS A 174 18.02 1.93 -6.71
CA LYS A 174 18.11 0.47 -6.70
C LYS A 174 16.80 -0.17 -6.29
N ILE A 175 16.59 -1.39 -6.75
CA ILE A 175 15.54 -2.27 -6.28
C ILE A 175 16.18 -3.21 -5.28
N TYR A 176 15.63 -3.26 -4.07
CA TYR A 176 15.92 -4.25 -3.05
C TYR A 176 14.73 -5.20 -2.95
N TYR A 177 14.99 -6.49 -2.92
CA TYR A 177 13.93 -7.49 -2.90
C TYR A 177 14.33 -8.71 -2.09
N ALA A 178 13.33 -9.32 -1.47
CA ALA A 178 13.49 -10.56 -0.75
C ALA A 178 12.52 -11.60 -1.30
N TYR A 179 12.96 -12.83 -1.39
CA TYR A 179 12.18 -13.93 -1.96
C TYR A 179 12.60 -15.26 -1.36
N SER A 180 11.70 -16.23 -1.46
CA SER A 180 11.99 -17.61 -1.12
C SER A 180 12.08 -18.45 -2.39
N ASN A 181 12.92 -19.46 -2.41
CA ASN A 181 12.92 -20.47 -3.45
C ASN A 181 13.22 -21.84 -2.86
N GLY A 182 12.88 -22.89 -3.59
CA GLY A 182 13.16 -24.26 -3.22
C GLY A 182 11.90 -25.09 -2.98
N THR A 183 12.12 -26.38 -2.75
CA THR A 183 11.11 -27.39 -2.49
C THR A 183 10.88 -27.57 -0.98
N SER A 184 11.19 -28.69 -0.42
CA SER A 184 11.00 -29.00 1.02
C SER A 184 11.92 -28.21 1.97
N ASN A 185 13.06 -27.72 1.48
CA ASN A 185 14.04 -26.94 2.26
C ASN A 185 14.16 -25.52 1.68
N TYR A 186 13.16 -24.67 1.96
CA TYR A 186 13.15 -23.30 1.46
C TYR A 186 14.37 -22.49 1.85
N ASN A 187 14.94 -21.82 0.86
CA ASN A 187 15.97 -20.81 1.03
C ASN A 187 15.37 -19.43 0.83
N TYR A 188 15.75 -18.50 1.67
CA TYR A 188 15.32 -17.12 1.61
C TYR A 188 16.50 -16.24 1.19
N TYR A 189 16.25 -15.37 0.24
CA TYR A 189 17.24 -14.50 -0.37
C TYR A 189 16.86 -13.04 -0.15
N PHE A 190 17.84 -12.24 0.22
CA PHE A 190 17.78 -10.80 0.15
C PHE A 190 18.76 -10.34 -0.92
N ALA A 191 18.29 -9.59 -1.89
CA ALA A 191 19.04 -9.22 -3.07
C ALA A 191 18.79 -7.77 -3.49
N SER A 192 19.64 -7.27 -4.38
CA SER A 192 19.44 -5.97 -5.02
C SER A 192 19.77 -6.04 -6.50
N MET A 193 19.23 -5.08 -7.26
CA MET A 193 19.54 -4.86 -8.66
C MET A 193 19.35 -3.37 -9.02
N ASN A 194 19.87 -2.96 -10.16
CA ASN A 194 19.59 -1.65 -10.72
C ASN A 194 18.12 -1.55 -11.18
N LEU A 195 17.65 -0.33 -11.41
CA LEU A 195 16.28 -0.07 -11.89
C LEU A 195 15.94 -0.71 -13.24
N ASP A 196 16.94 -1.04 -14.03
CA ASP A 196 16.78 -1.72 -15.32
C ASP A 196 16.86 -3.25 -15.23
N GLY A 197 17.09 -3.79 -14.04
CA GLY A 197 17.24 -5.22 -13.78
C GLY A 197 18.68 -5.74 -13.94
N SER A 198 19.64 -4.88 -14.27
CA SER A 198 21.06 -5.23 -14.33
C SER A 198 21.69 -5.33 -12.94
N HIS A 199 22.93 -5.84 -12.86
CA HIS A 199 23.74 -5.92 -11.63
C HIS A 199 23.00 -6.58 -10.45
N LYS A 200 22.34 -7.71 -10.72
CA LYS A 200 21.71 -8.52 -9.68
C LYS A 200 22.75 -9.06 -8.72
N LYS A 201 22.54 -8.83 -7.42
CA LYS A 201 23.43 -9.27 -6.37
C LYS A 201 22.65 -9.83 -5.19
N VAL A 202 22.93 -11.07 -4.80
CA VAL A 202 22.45 -11.63 -3.53
C VAL A 202 23.27 -11.00 -2.40
N ILE A 203 22.58 -10.36 -1.48
CA ILE A 203 23.14 -9.69 -0.31
C ILE A 203 23.24 -10.68 0.84
N SER A 204 22.20 -11.49 1.04
CA SER A 204 22.13 -12.46 2.12
C SER A 204 21.22 -13.62 1.75
N GLN A 205 21.72 -14.85 1.92
CA GLN A 205 20.96 -16.09 1.87
C GLN A 205 21.00 -16.79 3.24
N LYS A 206 22.19 -17.19 3.69
CA LYS A 206 22.37 -17.98 4.93
C LYS A 206 21.71 -17.32 6.14
N ALA A 207 21.99 -16.01 6.37
CA ALA A 207 21.46 -15.30 7.52
C ALA A 207 19.94 -15.14 7.44
N LEU A 208 19.37 -14.81 6.27
CA LEU A 208 17.93 -14.68 6.09
C LEU A 208 17.22 -16.02 6.24
N THR A 209 17.72 -17.06 5.60
CA THR A 209 17.18 -18.42 5.71
C THR A 209 17.16 -18.89 7.17
N LYS A 210 18.28 -18.70 7.90
CA LYS A 210 18.36 -19.07 9.33
C LYS A 210 17.32 -18.33 10.17
N VAL A 211 17.10 -17.03 9.91
CA VAL A 211 16.10 -16.25 10.65
C VAL A 211 14.69 -16.72 10.31
N CYS A 212 14.32 -16.82 9.03
CA CYS A 212 12.97 -17.20 8.62
C CYS A 212 12.58 -18.62 9.07
N ARG A 213 13.53 -19.56 9.11
CA ARG A 213 13.29 -20.92 9.63
C ARG A 213 13.12 -20.97 11.14
N ASN A 214 13.83 -20.12 11.88
CA ASN A 214 13.80 -20.11 13.34
C ASN A 214 12.67 -19.26 13.93
N VAL A 215 12.08 -18.39 13.15
CA VAL A 215 10.94 -17.54 13.56
C VAL A 215 9.66 -18.18 13.05
N LYS A 216 8.93 -18.86 13.94
CA LYS A 216 7.62 -19.45 13.61
C LYS A 216 6.69 -18.36 13.07
N ASP A 217 5.92 -18.68 12.03
CA ASP A 217 4.99 -17.75 11.37
C ASP A 217 5.67 -16.43 10.94
N SER A 218 6.91 -16.55 10.44
CA SER A 218 7.70 -15.39 10.04
C SER A 218 7.06 -14.62 8.89
N ARG A 219 7.11 -13.29 8.99
CA ARG A 219 6.74 -12.35 7.93
C ARG A 219 7.97 -11.56 7.51
N MET A 220 7.96 -11.09 6.28
CA MET A 220 9.09 -10.38 5.68
C MET A 220 8.63 -9.06 5.09
N ILE A 221 9.38 -7.99 5.33
CA ILE A 221 9.17 -6.67 4.70
C ILE A 221 10.51 -6.18 4.18
N VAL A 222 10.54 -5.74 2.94
CA VAL A 222 11.68 -5.00 2.39
C VAL A 222 11.38 -3.51 2.50
N TYR A 223 12.14 -2.83 3.33
CA TYR A 223 12.01 -1.39 3.51
C TYR A 223 13.34 -0.69 3.28
N ARG A 224 13.39 0.23 2.32
CA ARG A 224 14.62 0.86 1.84
C ARG A 224 15.65 -0.19 1.39
N ASP A 225 16.82 -0.21 2.00
CA ASP A 225 17.96 -1.08 1.67
C ASP A 225 18.14 -2.23 2.68
N ALA A 226 17.09 -2.65 3.34
CA ALA A 226 17.10 -3.73 4.33
C ALA A 226 15.85 -4.61 4.25
N VAL A 227 15.99 -5.87 4.66
CA VAL A 227 14.86 -6.76 4.93
C VAL A 227 14.68 -6.91 6.43
N TYR A 228 13.41 -6.90 6.84
CA TYR A 228 12.98 -7.08 8.22
C TYR A 228 12.17 -8.36 8.31
N VAL A 229 12.47 -9.20 9.29
CA VAL A 229 11.74 -10.44 9.57
C VAL A 229 11.13 -10.32 10.96
N TYR A 230 9.86 -10.64 11.06
CA TYR A 230 9.08 -10.55 12.29
C TYR A 230 7.98 -11.62 12.32
N ASN A 231 7.34 -11.82 13.45
CA ASN A 231 6.14 -12.65 13.60
C ASN A 231 5.10 -11.93 14.47
N ASN A 232 3.97 -12.60 14.71
CA ASN A 232 2.90 -12.05 15.56
C ASN A 232 3.29 -11.97 17.05
N PHE A 233 4.46 -12.51 17.45
CA PHE A 233 4.96 -12.57 18.83
C PHE A 233 6.18 -11.66 19.07
N ASP A 234 6.29 -10.56 18.33
CA ASP A 234 7.29 -9.50 18.50
C ASP A 234 8.77 -9.93 18.31
N VAL A 235 9.02 -10.92 17.48
CA VAL A 235 10.39 -11.28 17.11
C VAL A 235 10.83 -10.51 15.87
N PHE A 236 11.79 -9.58 16.03
CA PHE A 236 12.23 -8.69 14.97
C PHE A 236 13.71 -8.86 14.66
N TYR A 237 14.02 -9.06 13.38
CA TYR A 237 15.37 -9.04 12.86
C TYR A 237 15.48 -8.12 11.65
N LYS A 238 16.61 -7.41 11.55
CA LYS A 238 16.98 -6.61 10.39
C LYS A 238 18.20 -7.22 9.73
N ILE A 239 18.20 -7.38 8.42
CA ILE A 239 19.37 -7.68 7.61
C ILE A 239 19.58 -6.50 6.66
N ASN A 240 20.71 -5.82 6.82
CA ASN A 240 21.01 -4.60 6.05
C ASN A 240 21.66 -4.93 4.69
N LYS A 241 21.92 -3.91 3.87
CA LYS A 241 22.55 -4.05 2.54
C LYS A 241 23.99 -4.63 2.56
N LYS A 242 24.60 -4.76 3.71
CA LYS A 242 25.90 -5.46 3.89
C LYS A 242 25.71 -6.91 4.31
N GLY A 243 24.47 -7.39 4.43
CA GLY A 243 24.14 -8.76 4.88
C GLY A 243 24.23 -8.95 6.40
N LYS A 244 24.51 -7.89 7.17
CA LYS A 244 24.65 -7.99 8.63
C LYS A 244 23.26 -8.13 9.27
N LYS A 245 23.08 -9.22 10.04
CA LYS A 245 21.90 -9.48 10.86
C LYS A 245 22.01 -8.76 12.20
N THR A 246 20.91 -8.14 12.61
CA THR A 246 20.77 -7.47 13.91
C THR A 246 19.39 -7.77 14.48
N LYS A 247 19.27 -8.12 15.75
CA LYS A 247 17.99 -8.18 16.47
C LYS A 247 17.58 -6.76 16.80
N ILE A 248 16.30 -6.41 16.58
CA ILE A 248 15.75 -5.09 16.85
C ILE A 248 14.50 -5.23 17.71
N LYS A 249 14.13 -4.17 18.43
CA LYS A 249 12.94 -4.19 19.31
C LYS A 249 11.66 -3.88 18.52
N ASN A 250 11.73 -2.99 17.53
CA ASN A 250 10.57 -2.53 16.78
C ASN A 250 10.91 -2.41 15.30
N LEU A 251 9.89 -2.56 14.44
CA LEU A 251 10.00 -2.18 13.03
C LEU A 251 10.12 -0.65 12.91
N PRO A 252 10.74 -0.13 11.84
CA PRO A 252 10.78 1.31 11.59
C PRO A 252 9.37 1.90 11.56
N LYS A 253 9.09 2.94 12.35
CA LYS A 253 7.74 3.57 12.39
C LYS A 253 7.20 3.98 11.01
N THR A 254 8.08 4.21 10.05
CA THR A 254 7.73 4.68 8.70
C THR A 254 7.60 3.55 7.66
N TYR A 255 7.79 2.27 8.03
CA TYR A 255 7.78 1.18 7.05
C TYR A 255 6.41 0.98 6.38
N MET A 256 5.33 1.31 7.08
CA MET A 256 3.97 1.23 6.56
C MET A 256 3.49 2.53 5.90
N LYS A 257 4.28 3.61 6.00
CA LYS A 257 3.92 4.91 5.40
C LYS A 257 4.36 4.96 3.95
N VAL A 258 3.39 4.97 3.06
CA VAL A 258 3.62 4.94 1.61
C VAL A 258 2.87 6.09 0.95
N LYS A 259 3.59 6.95 0.23
CA LYS A 259 2.98 8.00 -0.60
C LYS A 259 2.40 7.36 -1.86
N VAL A 260 1.10 7.42 -2.04
CA VAL A 260 0.39 6.80 -3.19
C VAL A 260 -0.05 7.79 -4.25
N SER A 261 0.15 9.09 -3.99
CA SER A 261 -0.26 10.15 -4.90
C SER A 261 0.70 11.32 -4.87
N THR A 262 0.93 11.95 -6.01
CA THR A 262 1.66 13.23 -6.11
C THR A 262 0.95 14.36 -5.38
N SER A 263 -0.36 14.27 -5.15
CA SER A 263 -1.14 15.24 -4.38
C SER A 263 -0.94 15.15 -2.86
N GLY A 264 -0.15 14.17 -2.38
CA GLY A 264 0.22 14.06 -0.97
C GLY A 264 -0.60 13.07 -0.16
N CYS A 265 -1.41 12.20 -0.79
CA CYS A 265 -2.04 11.10 -0.07
C CYS A 265 -1.01 10.08 0.38
N VAL A 266 -1.06 9.73 1.68
CA VAL A 266 -0.18 8.77 2.33
C VAL A 266 -1.03 7.64 2.90
N ILE A 267 -0.64 6.40 2.66
CA ILE A 267 -1.16 5.23 3.37
C ILE A 267 -0.23 4.94 4.53
N ASP A 268 -0.78 4.76 5.72
CA ASP A 268 -0.10 4.36 6.94
C ASP A 268 -0.83 3.13 7.51
N GLY A 269 -0.22 1.97 7.32
CA GLY A 269 -0.89 0.71 7.62
C GLY A 269 -2.14 0.49 6.77
N GLU A 270 -3.28 0.37 7.43
CA GLU A 270 -4.59 0.16 6.79
C GLU A 270 -5.33 1.47 6.48
N LYS A 271 -4.82 2.59 6.95
CA LYS A 271 -5.46 3.88 6.87
C LYS A 271 -4.78 4.78 5.85
N ALA A 272 -5.58 5.58 5.15
CA ALA A 272 -5.06 6.61 4.26
C ALA A 272 -5.26 7.99 4.87
N GLN A 273 -4.26 8.86 4.75
CA GLN A 273 -4.31 10.24 5.25
C GLN A 273 -4.19 11.23 4.10
N TYR A 274 -5.11 12.18 4.03
CA TYR A 274 -5.12 13.20 3.00
C TYR A 274 -5.85 14.48 3.43
N LYS A 275 -5.18 15.63 3.36
CA LYS A 275 -5.75 16.97 3.64
C LYS A 275 -6.52 17.04 4.98
N GLY A 276 -5.91 16.55 6.06
CA GLY A 276 -6.52 16.59 7.39
C GLY A 276 -7.61 15.55 7.65
N TYR A 277 -7.79 14.61 6.74
CA TYR A 277 -8.70 13.48 6.89
C TYR A 277 -7.97 12.16 6.91
N GLU A 278 -8.46 11.25 7.75
CA GLU A 278 -8.11 9.84 7.77
C GLU A 278 -9.24 9.03 7.12
N TYR A 279 -8.88 8.07 6.28
CA TYR A 279 -9.80 7.14 5.63
C TYR A 279 -9.46 5.73 6.08
N ASP A 280 -10.48 5.02 6.53
CA ASP A 280 -10.36 3.65 7.01
C ASP A 280 -11.37 2.74 6.29
N SER A 281 -10.91 1.61 5.79
CA SER A 281 -11.77 0.60 5.17
C SER A 281 -11.98 -0.55 6.15
N MET A 282 -13.00 -0.44 6.99
CA MET A 282 -13.29 -1.46 8.00
C MET A 282 -14.13 -2.62 7.45
N GLY A 283 -13.71 -3.83 7.82
CA GLY A 283 -14.50 -5.05 7.77
C GLY A 283 -14.64 -5.72 6.41
N SER A 284 -15.10 -6.97 6.44
CA SER A 284 -15.27 -7.86 5.27
C SER A 284 -16.33 -7.37 4.27
N PHE A 285 -17.22 -6.48 4.67
CA PHE A 285 -18.25 -5.88 3.80
C PHE A 285 -17.83 -4.52 3.21
N GLY A 286 -16.61 -4.05 3.49
CA GLY A 286 -16.06 -2.88 2.85
C GLY A 286 -16.82 -1.59 3.13
N LEU A 287 -16.88 -1.20 4.38
CA LEU A 287 -17.22 0.17 4.78
C LEU A 287 -16.02 1.06 4.53
N LEU A 288 -16.24 2.26 4.02
CA LEU A 288 -15.23 3.30 3.94
C LEU A 288 -15.62 4.47 4.83
N ASN A 289 -14.89 4.62 5.91
CA ASN A 289 -15.02 5.72 6.85
C ASN A 289 -14.10 6.87 6.48
N LYS A 290 -14.56 8.08 6.76
CA LYS A 290 -13.79 9.30 6.66
C LYS A 290 -13.88 10.05 7.98
N LYS A 291 -12.73 10.27 8.62
CA LYS A 291 -12.59 10.97 9.89
C LYS A 291 -11.84 12.29 9.72
N ASN A 292 -12.35 13.36 10.25
CA ASN A 292 -11.60 14.62 10.37
C ASN A 292 -10.61 14.47 11.54
N ILE A 293 -9.31 14.61 11.25
CA ILE A 293 -8.25 14.42 12.28
C ILE A 293 -8.32 15.49 13.37
N ALA A 294 -8.69 16.72 13.03
CA ALA A 294 -8.71 17.83 13.96
C ALA A 294 -9.93 17.80 14.90
N THR A 295 -11.12 17.47 14.38
CA THR A 295 -12.37 17.47 15.15
C THR A 295 -12.78 16.10 15.68
N GLY A 296 -12.20 15.03 15.14
CA GLY A 296 -12.60 13.66 15.45
C GLY A 296 -13.92 13.22 14.80
N GLU A 297 -14.62 14.11 14.09
CA GLU A 297 -15.87 13.78 13.41
C GLU A 297 -15.64 12.68 12.36
N GLU A 298 -16.44 11.63 12.42
CA GLU A 298 -16.33 10.46 11.55
C GLU A 298 -17.67 10.19 10.85
N LYS A 299 -17.59 9.78 9.59
CA LYS A 299 -18.77 9.36 8.82
C LYS A 299 -18.45 8.26 7.80
N VAL A 300 -19.40 7.37 7.59
CA VAL A 300 -19.37 6.41 6.50
C VAL A 300 -19.65 7.16 5.18
N ILE A 301 -18.71 7.13 4.27
CA ILE A 301 -18.83 7.79 2.96
C ILE A 301 -19.15 6.82 1.83
N ASN A 302 -18.96 5.52 2.04
CA ASN A 302 -19.35 4.47 1.11
C ASN A 302 -19.54 3.13 1.83
N SER A 303 -20.59 2.37 1.47
CA SER A 303 -20.89 1.08 2.07
C SER A 303 -21.73 0.20 1.14
N SER A 304 -21.83 -1.10 1.45
CA SER A 304 -22.77 -2.04 0.85
C SER A 304 -23.03 -3.21 1.78
N SER A 305 -24.27 -3.66 1.81
CA SER A 305 -24.68 -4.91 2.50
C SER A 305 -24.64 -6.14 1.58
N SER A 306 -24.58 -5.96 0.26
CA SER A 306 -24.71 -7.04 -0.74
C SER A 306 -23.49 -7.30 -1.60
N GLU A 307 -22.48 -6.43 -1.52
CA GLU A 307 -21.27 -6.52 -2.35
C GLU A 307 -20.02 -6.42 -1.47
N ARG A 308 -19.03 -7.27 -1.72
CA ARG A 308 -17.69 -7.07 -1.14
C ARG A 308 -17.04 -5.88 -1.81
N ARG A 309 -16.54 -4.96 -1.01
CA ARG A 309 -15.88 -3.74 -1.48
C ARG A 309 -14.49 -3.62 -0.88
N SER A 310 -13.57 -3.12 -1.67
CA SER A 310 -12.25 -2.71 -1.20
C SER A 310 -11.84 -1.41 -1.85
N TYR A 311 -11.05 -0.60 -1.15
CA TYR A 311 -10.77 0.78 -1.53
C TYR A 311 -9.28 1.06 -1.54
N ILE A 312 -8.83 1.86 -2.50
CA ILE A 312 -7.52 2.52 -2.47
C ILE A 312 -7.77 4.02 -2.54
N VAL A 313 -7.44 4.72 -1.47
CA VAL A 313 -7.58 6.18 -1.42
C VAL A 313 -6.34 6.81 -2.05
N LEU A 314 -6.55 7.66 -3.05
CA LEU A 314 -5.49 8.34 -3.80
C LEU A 314 -5.50 9.86 -3.58
N GLY A 315 -6.25 10.32 -2.58
CA GLY A 315 -6.42 11.74 -2.28
C GLY A 315 -7.78 12.27 -2.72
N ASP A 316 -7.85 13.09 -3.76
CA ASP A 316 -9.14 13.59 -4.28
C ASP A 316 -9.98 12.49 -4.93
N TYR A 317 -9.37 11.32 -5.19
CA TYR A 317 -9.99 10.16 -5.80
C TYR A 317 -9.84 8.92 -4.93
N ILE A 318 -10.82 8.03 -5.04
CA ILE A 318 -10.84 6.73 -4.41
C ILE A 318 -11.12 5.70 -5.50
N LEU A 319 -10.25 4.72 -5.64
CA LEU A 319 -10.50 3.56 -6.48
C LEU A 319 -11.24 2.51 -5.66
N LEU A 320 -12.47 2.19 -6.08
CA LEU A 320 -13.31 1.17 -5.47
C LEU A 320 -13.31 -0.08 -6.35
N ARG A 321 -13.02 -1.23 -5.76
CA ARG A 321 -13.25 -2.55 -6.34
C ARG A 321 -14.49 -3.17 -5.70
N LYS A 322 -15.50 -3.45 -6.52
CA LYS A 322 -16.74 -4.12 -6.14
C LYS A 322 -16.72 -5.54 -6.64
N ASN A 323 -17.06 -6.47 -5.78
CA ASN A 323 -17.23 -7.87 -6.14
C ASN A 323 -18.68 -8.28 -5.83
N LYS A 324 -19.46 -8.52 -6.87
CA LYS A 324 -20.85 -8.97 -6.79
C LYS A 324 -20.95 -10.42 -7.23
N ALA A 325 -21.33 -11.28 -6.30
CA ALA A 325 -21.60 -12.70 -6.61
C ALA A 325 -22.69 -12.83 -7.66
N LYS A 326 -22.57 -13.80 -8.54
CA LYS A 326 -23.61 -14.22 -9.47
C LYS A 326 -24.39 -15.42 -8.94
N LYS A 327 -25.47 -15.79 -9.61
CA LYS A 327 -26.28 -16.95 -9.22
C LYS A 327 -25.50 -18.27 -9.30
N LYS A 328 -24.57 -18.40 -10.27
CA LYS A 328 -23.73 -19.58 -10.41
C LYS A 328 -22.59 -19.53 -9.40
N LEU A 329 -22.43 -20.61 -8.64
CA LEU A 329 -21.41 -20.73 -7.59
C LEU A 329 -19.99 -20.52 -8.19
N GLY A 330 -19.18 -19.74 -7.51
CA GLY A 330 -17.83 -19.40 -7.95
C GLY A 330 -17.74 -18.29 -9.00
N GLU A 331 -18.87 -17.86 -9.57
CA GLU A 331 -18.86 -16.73 -10.50
C GLU A 331 -19.15 -15.41 -9.80
N CYS A 332 -18.42 -14.38 -10.18
CA CYS A 332 -18.70 -13.01 -9.74
C CYS A 332 -18.44 -11.98 -10.85
N LYS A 333 -19.07 -10.82 -10.70
CA LYS A 333 -18.78 -9.64 -11.50
C LYS A 333 -17.93 -8.69 -10.67
N ILE A 334 -16.73 -8.37 -11.16
CA ILE A 334 -15.86 -7.37 -10.59
C ILE A 334 -16.04 -6.07 -11.37
N THR A 335 -16.21 -4.97 -10.63
CA THR A 335 -16.30 -3.62 -11.20
C THR A 335 -15.33 -2.71 -10.48
N LEU A 336 -14.49 -2.04 -11.24
CA LEU A 336 -13.61 -0.98 -10.77
C LEU A 336 -14.28 0.35 -11.02
N GLN A 337 -14.47 1.13 -9.96
CA GLN A 337 -15.12 2.44 -10.01
C GLN A 337 -14.18 3.51 -9.47
N LEU A 338 -14.27 4.70 -10.05
CA LEU A 338 -13.66 5.89 -9.50
C LEU A 338 -14.72 6.67 -8.72
N LEU A 339 -14.39 6.97 -7.48
CA LEU A 339 -15.17 7.84 -6.61
C LEU A 339 -14.39 9.13 -6.34
N ASN A 340 -15.09 10.21 -5.98
CA ASN A 340 -14.46 11.37 -5.35
C ASN A 340 -14.18 11.10 -3.85
N ASN A 341 -13.49 12.00 -3.19
CA ASN A 341 -13.15 11.91 -1.76
C ASN A 341 -14.33 12.09 -0.79
N LYS A 342 -15.55 12.27 -1.34
CA LYS A 342 -16.84 12.23 -0.61
C LYS A 342 -17.56 10.90 -0.78
N GLY A 343 -16.94 9.91 -1.46
CA GLY A 343 -17.54 8.60 -1.72
C GLY A 343 -18.53 8.55 -2.88
N LYS A 344 -18.75 9.67 -3.60
CA LYS A 344 -19.66 9.75 -4.74
C LYS A 344 -19.00 9.14 -5.98
N LYS A 345 -19.72 8.28 -6.71
CA LYS A 345 -19.28 7.71 -7.98
C LYS A 345 -19.02 8.80 -9.02
N ILE A 346 -17.86 8.73 -9.65
CA ILE A 346 -17.49 9.54 -10.82
C ILE A 346 -17.71 8.71 -12.08
N LYS A 347 -17.15 7.48 -12.14
CA LYS A 347 -17.16 6.65 -13.34
C LYS A 347 -16.92 5.19 -13.04
N ASP A 348 -17.52 4.30 -13.83
CA ASP A 348 -17.09 2.91 -13.93
C ASP A 348 -15.88 2.84 -14.88
N LEU A 349 -14.75 2.39 -14.36
CA LEU A 349 -13.51 2.33 -15.11
C LEU A 349 -13.41 1.03 -15.94
N TYR A 350 -13.75 -0.10 -15.31
CA TYR A 350 -13.67 -1.40 -15.93
C TYR A 350 -14.57 -2.40 -15.22
N SER A 351 -15.20 -3.32 -15.97
CA SER A 351 -15.96 -4.45 -15.41
C SER A 351 -15.62 -5.72 -16.16
N TYR A 352 -15.55 -6.83 -15.43
CA TYR A 352 -15.28 -8.15 -15.98
C TYR A 352 -15.88 -9.24 -15.08
N ASN A 353 -16.09 -10.41 -15.68
CA ASN A 353 -16.56 -11.59 -14.96
C ASN A 353 -15.35 -12.46 -14.59
N VAL A 354 -15.42 -13.06 -13.41
CA VAL A 354 -14.44 -14.00 -12.88
C VAL A 354 -15.15 -15.27 -12.51
N ASN A 355 -14.57 -16.41 -12.86
CA ASN A 355 -14.91 -17.72 -12.35
C ASN A 355 -13.76 -18.20 -11.47
N TYR A 356 -14.00 -18.37 -10.18
CA TYR A 356 -12.99 -18.83 -9.22
C TYR A 356 -12.82 -20.35 -9.22
N ASN A 357 -13.69 -21.08 -9.92
CA ASN A 357 -13.62 -22.53 -10.07
C ASN A 357 -12.77 -22.98 -11.27
N GLU A 358 -12.31 -22.03 -12.09
CA GLU A 358 -11.39 -22.21 -13.21
C GLU A 358 -9.99 -21.65 -12.86
#